data_acaebba6700a2be03248063fbe1e7ca7
#
_entry.id   acaebba6700a2be03248063fbe1e7ca7
#
_cell.length_a   1.000
_cell.length_b   1.000
_cell.length_c   1.000
_cell.angle_alpha   90.00
_cell.angle_beta   90.00
_cell.angle_gamma   90.00
#
_symmetry.space_group_name_H-M   'P 1'
#
loop_
_entity.id
_entity.type
_entity.pdbx_description
1 polymer ?
#
loop_
_entity_poly.entity_id
_entity_poly.type
_entity_poly.pdbx_seq_one_letter_code
_entity_poly.pdbx_strand_id
1 'polypeptide(L)'
;NELAAAGEIVFGALEGFDVVDADSERGAFFAPVLLHCERPGRDHPVHRVEAFGPVSSVITYADLDEAIALAKYGQGSLAGSIFTNDTDTARELALGTAAWHGRLVLINHDCAAESTGHGSPLPHLVHGGPGRAGGGEELGGIRGVLHYMQRTALQGSPDTLAAIAGKWMPNASRNESERHPFRLNFEELELGATLFSGEREMTLADIEHFAEFTGDTFYAHMDEEAAAANPFFDGRVAHGYFI
;
A
#
# COMPACT_ATOMS: atom_id res chain seq x y z
N ASN A 1 1.88 8.12 -34.25
CA ASN A 1 2.72 8.88 -35.21
C ASN A 1 3.56 9.97 -34.52
N GLU A 2 3.06 10.71 -33.52
CA GLU A 2 3.80 11.77 -32.83
C GLU A 2 5.05 11.22 -32.10
N LEU A 3 4.91 10.13 -31.36
CA LEU A 3 6.04 9.48 -30.69
C LEU A 3 7.09 8.93 -31.67
N ALA A 4 6.64 8.30 -32.75
CA ALA A 4 7.55 7.78 -33.78
C ALA A 4 8.30 8.88 -34.56
N ALA A 5 7.75 10.08 -34.61
CA ALA A 5 8.43 11.25 -35.18
C ALA A 5 9.43 11.88 -34.19
N ALA A 6 9.31 11.59 -32.90
CA ALA A 6 10.13 12.17 -31.85
C ALA A 6 11.20 11.25 -31.30
N GLY A 7 11.18 9.95 -31.65
CA GLY A 7 12.15 8.95 -31.23
C GLY A 7 12.57 8.04 -32.37
N GLU A 8 13.68 7.35 -32.22
CA GLU A 8 14.16 6.35 -33.17
C GLU A 8 13.46 5.01 -32.91
N ILE A 9 12.86 4.39 -33.94
CA ILE A 9 12.33 3.03 -33.85
C ILE A 9 13.49 2.05 -33.87
N VAL A 10 13.79 1.43 -32.73
CA VAL A 10 14.87 0.45 -32.60
C VAL A 10 14.40 -0.99 -32.68
N PHE A 11 13.10 -1.24 -32.57
CA PHE A 11 12.48 -2.53 -32.76
C PHE A 11 11.03 -2.37 -33.22
N GLY A 12 10.59 -3.31 -34.09
CA GLY A 12 9.24 -3.32 -34.63
C GLY A 12 9.04 -2.37 -35.82
N ALA A 13 7.81 -2.29 -36.30
CA ALA A 13 7.41 -1.43 -37.40
C ALA A 13 5.98 -0.92 -37.17
N LEU A 14 5.67 0.25 -37.71
CA LEU A 14 4.32 0.84 -37.62
C LEU A 14 3.34 0.19 -38.60
N GLU A 15 3.86 -0.38 -39.65
CA GLU A 15 3.11 -1.00 -40.74
C GLU A 15 3.84 -2.26 -41.24
N GLY A 16 3.17 -3.12 -42.02
CA GLY A 16 3.79 -4.27 -42.70
C GLY A 16 4.03 -5.46 -41.77
N PHE A 17 3.26 -5.63 -40.73
CA PHE A 17 3.27 -6.81 -39.85
C PHE A 17 2.14 -7.79 -40.20
N ASP A 18 2.37 -9.07 -39.98
CA ASP A 18 1.38 -10.12 -40.19
C ASP A 18 0.49 -10.32 -38.97
N VAL A 19 -0.81 -10.46 -39.21
CA VAL A 19 -1.80 -10.81 -38.18
C VAL A 19 -2.03 -12.32 -38.23
N VAL A 20 -1.79 -13.02 -37.13
CA VAL A 20 -1.92 -14.47 -37.03
C VAL A 20 -3.29 -14.83 -36.47
N ASP A 21 -3.96 -15.82 -37.09
CA ASP A 21 -5.24 -16.38 -36.65
C ASP A 21 -6.40 -15.36 -36.49
N ALA A 22 -6.31 -14.21 -37.18
CA ALA A 22 -7.34 -13.21 -37.21
C ALA A 22 -7.42 -12.49 -38.58
N ASP A 23 -8.56 -11.86 -38.86
CA ASP A 23 -8.77 -11.05 -40.06
C ASP A 23 -8.21 -9.63 -39.82
N SER A 24 -7.14 -9.30 -40.54
CA SER A 24 -6.47 -8.01 -40.40
C SER A 24 -7.34 -6.79 -40.67
N GLU A 25 -8.44 -6.98 -41.45
CA GLU A 25 -9.38 -5.90 -41.82
C GLU A 25 -10.46 -5.70 -40.73
N ARG A 26 -10.56 -6.60 -39.74
CA ARG A 26 -11.62 -6.62 -38.74
C ARG A 26 -11.10 -6.48 -37.31
N GLY A 27 -10.20 -5.55 -37.09
CA GLY A 27 -9.66 -5.33 -35.74
C GLY A 27 -8.70 -4.16 -35.69
N ALA A 28 -8.33 -3.79 -34.49
CA ALA A 28 -7.29 -2.79 -34.21
C ALA A 28 -6.02 -3.51 -33.82
N PHE A 29 -5.26 -3.97 -34.80
CA PHE A 29 -3.99 -4.69 -34.61
C PHE A 29 -2.82 -3.72 -34.68
N PHE A 30 -1.85 -3.90 -33.82
CA PHE A 30 -0.62 -3.13 -33.80
C PHE A 30 0.54 -4.00 -33.32
N ALA A 31 1.65 -4.02 -34.04
CA ALA A 31 2.83 -4.77 -33.65
C ALA A 31 3.58 -4.07 -32.51
N PRO A 32 4.29 -4.81 -31.65
CA PRO A 32 5.14 -4.21 -30.63
C PRO A 32 6.21 -3.30 -31.25
N VAL A 33 6.32 -2.10 -30.70
CA VAL A 33 7.32 -1.10 -31.13
C VAL A 33 8.12 -0.62 -29.92
N LEU A 34 9.43 -0.58 -30.07
CA LEU A 34 10.35 0.04 -29.13
C LEU A 34 10.99 1.27 -29.73
N LEU A 35 10.88 2.37 -29.03
CA LEU A 35 11.48 3.66 -29.39
C LEU A 35 12.68 3.93 -28.50
N HIS A 36 13.72 4.51 -29.05
CA HIS A 36 14.81 5.10 -28.29
C HIS A 36 14.69 6.62 -28.37
N CYS A 37 14.68 7.28 -27.22
CA CYS A 37 14.66 8.73 -27.09
C CYS A 37 15.94 9.18 -26.37
N GLU A 38 16.85 9.77 -27.14
CA GLU A 38 18.11 10.25 -26.60
C GLU A 38 17.89 11.58 -25.86
N ARG A 39 18.12 11.57 -24.53
CA ARG A 39 18.07 12.75 -23.64
C ARG A 39 16.86 13.65 -23.88
N PRO A 40 15.62 13.14 -23.77
CA PRO A 40 14.43 13.93 -24.03
C PRO A 40 14.27 15.03 -22.97
N GLY A 41 14.23 16.27 -23.41
CA GLY A 41 13.91 17.39 -22.53
C GLY A 41 12.47 17.30 -22.00
N ARG A 42 12.15 18.11 -21.00
CA ARG A 42 10.86 18.08 -20.29
C ARG A 42 9.62 18.14 -21.20
N ASP A 43 9.70 18.90 -22.30
CA ASP A 43 8.58 19.10 -23.21
C ASP A 43 8.53 18.07 -24.35
N HIS A 44 9.42 17.07 -24.32
CA HIS A 44 9.47 16.05 -25.34
C HIS A 44 8.19 15.18 -25.35
N PRO A 45 7.69 14.78 -26.54
CA PRO A 45 6.47 13.99 -26.66
C PRO A 45 6.43 12.72 -25.82
N VAL A 46 7.56 12.07 -25.56
CA VAL A 46 7.65 10.85 -24.75
C VAL A 46 7.10 11.02 -23.33
N HIS A 47 7.12 12.23 -22.78
CA HIS A 47 6.61 12.50 -21.44
C HIS A 47 5.12 12.87 -21.39
N ARG A 48 4.51 13.23 -22.53
CA ARG A 48 3.14 13.74 -22.58
C ARG A 48 2.18 12.89 -23.42
N VAL A 49 2.70 12.13 -24.36
CA VAL A 49 1.88 11.29 -25.24
C VAL A 49 1.82 9.88 -24.69
N GLU A 50 0.64 9.41 -24.39
CA GLU A 50 0.40 8.04 -24.00
C GLU A 50 -0.06 7.24 -25.22
N ALA A 51 0.72 6.21 -25.57
CA ALA A 51 0.34 5.27 -26.61
C ALA A 51 -0.45 4.11 -25.98
N PHE A 52 -1.76 4.09 -26.16
CA PHE A 52 -2.60 2.97 -25.74
C PHE A 52 -2.38 1.77 -26.68
N GLY A 53 -1.29 1.06 -26.49
CA GLY A 53 -0.89 -0.08 -27.32
C GLY A 53 0.48 -0.61 -26.94
N PRO A 54 1.00 -1.59 -27.67
CA PRO A 54 2.28 -2.24 -27.38
C PRO A 54 3.48 -1.36 -27.83
N VAL A 55 3.54 -0.14 -27.32
CA VAL A 55 4.61 0.83 -27.59
C VAL A 55 5.36 1.12 -26.29
N SER A 56 6.68 0.94 -26.33
CA SER A 56 7.57 1.28 -25.22
C SER A 56 8.65 2.24 -25.67
N SER A 57 9.13 3.07 -24.76
CA SER A 57 10.25 3.99 -25.02
C SER A 57 11.39 3.72 -24.05
N VAL A 58 12.60 3.68 -24.55
CA VAL A 58 13.83 3.61 -23.76
C VAL A 58 14.46 4.98 -23.73
N ILE A 59 14.81 5.41 -22.53
CA ILE A 59 15.52 6.66 -22.26
C ILE A 59 16.72 6.33 -21.40
N THR A 60 17.89 6.78 -21.82
CA THR A 60 19.11 6.65 -21.03
C THR A 60 19.25 7.83 -20.07
N TYR A 61 19.86 7.60 -18.93
CA TYR A 61 20.15 8.62 -17.92
C TYR A 61 21.62 8.51 -17.45
N ALA A 62 22.18 9.61 -16.98
CA ALA A 62 23.57 9.65 -16.53
C ALA A 62 23.73 9.26 -15.05
N ASP A 63 22.76 9.63 -14.21
CA ASP A 63 22.76 9.38 -12.77
C ASP A 63 21.33 9.23 -12.23
N LEU A 64 21.22 8.96 -10.91
CA LEU A 64 19.91 8.73 -10.28
C LEU A 64 19.07 10.00 -10.20
N ASP A 65 19.68 11.17 -10.07
CA ASP A 65 18.94 12.43 -10.08
C ASP A 65 18.26 12.68 -11.43
N GLU A 66 18.95 12.40 -12.52
CA GLU A 66 18.37 12.47 -13.86
C GLU A 66 17.26 11.42 -14.05
N ALA A 67 17.46 10.19 -13.58
CA ALA A 67 16.43 9.14 -13.65
C ALA A 67 15.15 9.57 -12.91
N ILE A 68 15.29 10.12 -11.70
CA ILE A 68 14.20 10.65 -10.90
C ILE A 68 13.50 11.82 -11.60
N ALA A 69 14.26 12.73 -12.20
CA ALA A 69 13.70 13.86 -12.94
C ALA A 69 12.89 13.39 -14.16
N LEU A 70 13.44 12.46 -14.96
CA LEU A 70 12.76 11.85 -16.11
C LEU A 70 11.44 11.16 -15.71
N ALA A 71 11.46 10.40 -14.63
CA ALA A 71 10.26 9.72 -14.12
C ALA A 71 9.14 10.71 -13.70
N LYS A 72 9.49 11.93 -13.29
CA LYS A 72 8.53 12.98 -12.90
C LYS A 72 7.94 13.76 -14.09
N TYR A 73 8.62 13.80 -15.24
CA TYR A 73 8.18 14.62 -16.39
C TYR A 73 6.81 14.19 -16.93
N GLY A 74 6.41 12.93 -16.74
CA GLY A 74 5.09 12.44 -17.07
C GLY A 74 3.95 13.00 -16.22
N GLN A 75 4.25 13.73 -15.13
CA GLN A 75 3.30 14.38 -14.23
C GLN A 75 2.27 13.45 -13.56
N GLY A 76 2.64 12.21 -13.38
CA GLY A 76 1.84 11.20 -12.72
C GLY A 76 1.70 9.92 -13.54
N SER A 77 1.91 8.79 -12.90
CA SER A 77 1.84 7.45 -13.49
C SER A 77 1.05 6.52 -12.59
N LEU A 78 0.37 5.53 -13.19
CA LEU A 78 -0.31 4.46 -12.45
C LEU A 78 0.69 3.60 -11.69
N ALA A 79 1.73 3.18 -12.38
CA ALA A 79 2.69 2.24 -11.84
C ALA A 79 4.12 2.52 -12.34
N GLY A 80 5.09 2.15 -11.54
CA GLY A 80 6.51 2.13 -11.89
C GLY A 80 7.19 0.88 -11.38
N SER A 81 8.25 0.44 -12.06
CA SER A 81 9.09 -0.67 -11.61
C SER A 81 10.53 -0.23 -11.44
N ILE A 82 11.16 -0.66 -10.36
CA ILE A 82 12.57 -0.41 -10.06
C ILE A 82 13.27 -1.76 -10.01
N PHE A 83 14.22 -1.97 -10.88
CA PHE A 83 15.01 -3.20 -10.96
C PHE A 83 16.43 -2.91 -10.49
N THR A 84 16.77 -3.35 -9.30
CA THR A 84 18.12 -3.19 -8.75
C THR A 84 18.36 -4.17 -7.61
N ASN A 85 19.60 -4.61 -7.44
CA ASN A 85 20.04 -5.39 -6.28
C ASN A 85 20.65 -4.49 -5.19
N ASP A 86 20.85 -3.21 -5.47
CA ASP A 86 21.38 -2.24 -4.52
C ASP A 86 20.26 -1.56 -3.76
N THR A 87 20.25 -1.74 -2.44
CA THR A 87 19.18 -1.26 -1.56
C THR A 87 19.17 0.27 -1.43
N ASP A 88 20.33 0.91 -1.48
CA ASP A 88 20.43 2.38 -1.38
C ASP A 88 19.88 3.02 -2.65
N THR A 89 20.23 2.49 -3.81
CA THR A 89 19.65 2.85 -5.10
C THR A 89 18.13 2.65 -5.12
N ALA A 90 17.64 1.49 -4.64
CA ALA A 90 16.20 1.22 -4.57
C ALA A 90 15.49 2.26 -3.71
N ARG A 91 16.06 2.57 -2.54
CA ARG A 91 15.50 3.55 -1.61
C ARG A 91 15.46 4.96 -2.20
N GLU A 92 16.56 5.40 -2.81
CA GLU A 92 16.66 6.72 -3.43
C GLU A 92 15.65 6.90 -4.57
N LEU A 93 15.57 5.96 -5.49
CA LEU A 93 14.60 5.96 -6.58
C LEU A 93 13.16 5.91 -6.06
N ALA A 94 12.86 5.03 -5.09
CA ALA A 94 11.51 4.91 -4.53
C ALA A 94 11.06 6.22 -3.86
N LEU A 95 11.88 6.80 -2.97
CA LEU A 95 11.55 8.05 -2.30
C LEU A 95 11.49 9.23 -3.29
N GLY A 96 12.39 9.26 -4.26
CA GLY A 96 12.43 10.31 -5.28
C GLY A 96 11.22 10.30 -6.22
N THR A 97 10.62 9.14 -6.47
CA THR A 97 9.53 8.99 -7.46
C THR A 97 8.16 8.67 -6.86
N ALA A 98 8.08 8.28 -5.58
CA ALA A 98 6.83 7.83 -4.94
C ALA A 98 5.66 8.83 -5.07
N ALA A 99 5.93 10.14 -4.97
CA ALA A 99 4.89 11.17 -5.09
C ALA A 99 4.29 11.28 -6.50
N TRP A 100 4.88 10.61 -7.49
CA TRP A 100 4.49 10.66 -8.90
C TRP A 100 3.95 9.33 -9.43
N HIS A 101 3.86 8.30 -8.59
CA HIS A 101 3.39 6.97 -8.96
C HIS A 101 2.33 6.47 -7.99
N GLY A 102 1.30 5.84 -8.50
CA GLY A 102 0.28 5.18 -7.66
C GLY A 102 0.82 3.94 -6.98
N ARG A 103 1.69 3.20 -7.68
CA ARG A 103 2.35 2.00 -7.17
C ARG A 103 3.79 1.93 -7.67
N LEU A 104 4.66 1.43 -6.82
CA LEU A 104 6.02 1.06 -7.18
C LEU A 104 6.26 -0.42 -6.88
N VAL A 105 6.78 -1.16 -7.84
CA VAL A 105 7.28 -2.53 -7.64
C VAL A 105 8.79 -2.49 -7.65
N LEU A 106 9.40 -2.96 -6.56
CA LEU A 106 10.84 -3.10 -6.45
C LEU A 106 11.21 -4.57 -6.68
N ILE A 107 12.06 -4.80 -7.65
CA ILE A 107 12.45 -6.15 -8.08
C ILE A 107 13.96 -6.28 -7.98
N ASN A 108 14.39 -7.25 -7.20
CA ASN A 108 15.77 -7.68 -7.08
C ASN A 108 15.86 -9.21 -7.33
N HIS A 109 17.03 -9.79 -7.23
CA HIS A 109 17.21 -11.23 -7.46
C HIS A 109 16.47 -12.11 -6.43
N ASP A 110 16.20 -11.60 -5.23
CA ASP A 110 15.53 -12.37 -4.16
C ASP A 110 14.04 -12.58 -4.43
N CYS A 111 13.39 -11.63 -5.14
CA CYS A 111 11.95 -11.68 -5.40
C CYS A 111 11.58 -11.79 -6.89
N ALA A 112 12.54 -11.75 -7.81
CA ALA A 112 12.26 -11.70 -9.24
C ALA A 112 11.46 -12.92 -9.75
N ALA A 113 11.74 -14.11 -9.22
CA ALA A 113 11.06 -15.34 -9.63
C ALA A 113 9.60 -15.42 -9.17
N GLU A 114 9.26 -14.76 -8.07
CA GLU A 114 7.93 -14.83 -7.43
C GLU A 114 7.12 -13.54 -7.64
N SER A 115 7.73 -12.52 -8.24
CA SER A 115 7.06 -11.24 -8.48
C SER A 115 5.90 -11.41 -9.47
N THR A 116 4.72 -11.00 -9.05
CA THR A 116 3.55 -10.92 -9.93
C THR A 116 3.54 -9.66 -10.81
N GLY A 117 4.51 -8.77 -10.64
CA GLY A 117 4.56 -7.48 -11.32
C GLY A 117 3.37 -6.59 -10.94
N HIS A 118 2.92 -5.79 -11.92
CA HIS A 118 1.78 -4.87 -11.74
C HIS A 118 0.44 -5.45 -12.19
N GLY A 119 0.35 -6.75 -12.51
CA GLY A 119 -0.78 -7.34 -13.21
C GLY A 119 -2.14 -7.14 -12.53
N SER A 120 -2.21 -7.32 -11.21
CA SER A 120 -3.46 -7.18 -10.46
C SER A 120 -3.21 -6.53 -9.11
N PRO A 121 -3.61 -5.28 -8.90
CA PRO A 121 -3.54 -4.68 -7.58
C PRO A 121 -4.46 -5.43 -6.59
N LEU A 122 -3.95 -5.67 -5.40
CA LEU A 122 -4.77 -6.23 -4.33
C LEU A 122 -5.81 -5.20 -3.86
N PRO A 123 -6.97 -5.65 -3.30
CA PRO A 123 -8.07 -4.77 -2.90
C PRO A 123 -7.69 -3.65 -1.91
N HIS A 124 -6.60 -3.79 -1.19
CA HIS A 124 -6.10 -2.78 -0.24
C HIS A 124 -5.02 -1.85 -0.83
N LEU A 125 -4.65 -2.05 -2.10
CA LEU A 125 -3.70 -1.20 -2.81
C LEU A 125 -4.43 -0.10 -3.58
N VAL A 126 -3.67 0.92 -3.98
CA VAL A 126 -4.17 1.99 -4.86
C VAL A 126 -4.17 1.49 -6.30
N HIS A 127 -5.31 1.65 -6.99
CA HIS A 127 -5.41 1.51 -8.43
C HIS A 127 -5.69 2.86 -9.05
N GLY A 128 -4.66 3.56 -9.36
CA GLY A 128 -4.68 4.92 -9.84
C GLY A 128 -3.34 5.55 -9.56
N GLY A 129 -3.25 6.83 -9.63
CA GLY A 129 -2.02 7.56 -9.36
C GLY A 129 -2.23 9.06 -9.25
N PRO A 130 -1.19 9.79 -8.90
CA PRO A 130 -1.22 11.24 -8.77
C PRO A 130 -1.32 11.93 -10.12
N GLY A 131 -1.69 13.19 -10.12
CA GLY A 131 -1.69 14.07 -11.29
C GLY A 131 -2.51 13.51 -12.45
N ARG A 132 -1.90 13.45 -13.62
CA ARG A 132 -2.60 12.99 -14.85
C ARG A 132 -2.94 11.49 -14.85
N ALA A 133 -2.34 10.69 -13.99
CA ALA A 133 -2.72 9.28 -13.88
C ALA A 133 -4.17 9.12 -13.40
N GLY A 134 -4.60 9.99 -12.50
CA GLY A 134 -5.97 9.98 -11.96
C GLY A 134 -6.24 8.69 -11.18
N GLY A 135 -7.50 8.53 -10.79
CA GLY A 135 -7.95 7.35 -10.09
C GLY A 135 -7.88 7.48 -8.57
N GLY A 136 -7.93 6.38 -7.88
CA GLY A 136 -8.04 6.34 -6.43
C GLY A 136 -7.79 4.97 -5.86
N GLU A 137 -8.54 4.61 -4.83
CA GLU A 137 -8.42 3.30 -4.18
C GLU A 137 -8.87 2.17 -5.10
N GLU A 138 -8.26 1.00 -4.96
CA GLU A 138 -8.79 -0.23 -5.54
C GLU A 138 -10.16 -0.54 -4.93
N LEU A 139 -11.16 -0.73 -5.76
CA LEU A 139 -12.55 -0.90 -5.33
C LEU A 139 -12.95 -2.38 -5.14
N GLY A 140 -12.01 -3.26 -4.85
CA GLY A 140 -12.29 -4.66 -4.55
C GLY A 140 -12.87 -4.88 -3.16
N GLY A 141 -13.75 -5.88 -3.01
CA GLY A 141 -14.31 -6.28 -1.73
C GLY A 141 -15.07 -5.19 -0.99
N ILE A 142 -14.86 -5.10 0.32
CA ILE A 142 -15.56 -4.13 1.19
C ILE A 142 -15.26 -2.68 0.83
N ARG A 143 -14.10 -2.36 0.25
CA ARG A 143 -13.78 -1.00 -0.20
C ARG A 143 -14.71 -0.53 -1.32
N GLY A 144 -15.06 -1.43 -2.25
CA GLY A 144 -16.04 -1.13 -3.28
C GLY A 144 -17.41 -0.79 -2.70
N VAL A 145 -17.86 -1.52 -1.69
CA VAL A 145 -19.11 -1.22 -0.97
C VAL A 145 -19.04 0.13 -0.27
N LEU A 146 -17.97 0.37 0.52
CA LEU A 146 -17.81 1.61 1.28
C LEU A 146 -17.69 2.86 0.40
N HIS A 147 -17.16 2.72 -0.82
CA HIS A 147 -17.04 3.83 -1.77
C HIS A 147 -18.41 4.43 -2.16
N TYR A 148 -19.44 3.58 -2.26
CA TYR A 148 -20.80 4.00 -2.61
C TYR A 148 -21.67 4.35 -1.40
N MET A 149 -21.14 4.25 -0.18
CA MET A 149 -21.87 4.59 1.04
C MET A 149 -21.63 6.05 1.46
N GLN A 150 -22.68 6.70 1.96
CA GLN A 150 -22.58 8.01 2.57
C GLN A 150 -21.82 7.88 3.91
N ARG A 151 -20.82 8.71 4.09
CA ARG A 151 -20.12 8.87 5.38
C ARG A 151 -20.62 10.11 6.07
N THR A 152 -20.98 9.96 7.33
CA THR A 152 -21.38 11.09 8.19
C THR A 152 -20.54 11.05 9.45
N ALA A 153 -19.88 12.17 9.77
CA ALA A 153 -19.17 12.31 11.03
C ALA A 153 -20.18 12.65 12.15
N LEU A 154 -20.11 11.89 13.24
CA LEU A 154 -20.88 12.16 14.46
C LEU A 154 -19.93 12.66 15.54
N GLN A 155 -20.32 13.73 16.22
CA GLN A 155 -19.58 14.31 17.34
C GLN A 155 -20.54 14.49 18.54
N GLY A 156 -20.13 14.03 19.70
CA GLY A 156 -20.99 14.09 20.89
C GLY A 156 -20.29 13.51 22.11
N SER A 157 -21.02 13.42 23.22
CA SER A 157 -20.52 12.74 24.41
C SER A 157 -20.33 11.24 24.13
N PRO A 158 -19.39 10.57 24.82
CA PRO A 158 -19.16 9.14 24.64
C PRO A 158 -20.44 8.29 24.82
N ASP A 159 -21.26 8.59 25.80
CA ASP A 159 -22.52 7.87 26.05
C ASP A 159 -23.52 8.01 24.90
N THR A 160 -23.66 9.22 24.36
CA THR A 160 -24.55 9.47 23.22
C THR A 160 -24.05 8.74 21.97
N LEU A 161 -22.74 8.79 21.72
CA LEU A 161 -22.15 8.12 20.56
C LEU A 161 -22.24 6.59 20.68
N ALA A 162 -22.02 6.04 21.89
CA ALA A 162 -22.19 4.62 22.17
C ALA A 162 -23.64 4.17 21.94
N ALA A 163 -24.61 4.94 22.40
CA ALA A 163 -26.04 4.64 22.22
C ALA A 163 -26.46 4.66 20.75
N ILE A 164 -25.97 5.64 19.96
CA ILE A 164 -26.26 5.74 18.53
C ILE A 164 -25.60 4.59 17.75
N ALA A 165 -24.34 4.26 18.09
CA ALA A 165 -23.58 3.23 17.41
C ALA A 165 -23.99 1.80 17.80
N GLY A 166 -24.76 1.62 18.86
CA GLY A 166 -25.12 0.32 19.42
C GLY A 166 -23.92 -0.46 19.96
N LYS A 167 -22.83 0.23 20.30
CA LYS A 167 -21.61 -0.38 20.83
C LYS A 167 -20.91 0.58 21.78
N TRP A 168 -20.22 0.01 22.77
CA TRP A 168 -19.45 0.82 23.71
C TRP A 168 -18.33 1.61 23.01
N MET A 169 -18.07 2.80 23.52
CA MET A 169 -16.97 3.66 23.11
C MET A 169 -16.10 4.05 24.31
N PRO A 170 -14.80 4.33 24.12
CA PRO A 170 -13.93 4.81 25.19
C PRO A 170 -14.53 5.99 25.95
N ASN A 171 -14.50 5.93 27.26
CA ASN A 171 -15.07 6.90 28.21
C ASN A 171 -16.61 6.95 28.24
N ALA A 172 -17.34 6.07 27.56
CA ALA A 172 -18.77 5.91 27.76
C ALA A 172 -19.05 5.14 29.07
N SER A 173 -20.19 5.45 29.71
CA SER A 173 -20.68 4.69 30.85
C SER A 173 -20.90 3.24 30.48
N ARG A 174 -20.57 2.33 31.39
CA ARG A 174 -20.79 0.89 31.18
C ARG A 174 -22.19 0.52 31.63
N ASN A 175 -22.86 -0.28 30.83
CA ASN A 175 -24.14 -0.86 31.24
C ASN A 175 -23.85 -2.19 31.98
N GLU A 176 -23.89 -2.15 33.32
CA GLU A 176 -23.64 -3.33 34.16
C GLU A 176 -24.66 -4.46 33.97
N SER A 177 -25.76 -4.20 33.27
CA SER A 177 -26.83 -5.17 33.04
C SER A 177 -26.55 -6.12 31.85
N GLU A 178 -25.55 -5.86 31.06
CA GLU A 178 -25.21 -6.75 29.93
C GLU A 178 -24.62 -8.06 30.42
N ARG A 179 -25.20 -9.18 29.92
CA ARG A 179 -24.72 -10.53 30.23
C ARG A 179 -23.26 -10.67 29.79
N HIS A 180 -22.40 -11.10 30.71
CA HIS A 180 -21.02 -11.39 30.34
C HIS A 180 -20.99 -12.42 29.21
N PRO A 181 -20.19 -12.22 28.16
CA PRO A 181 -20.21 -13.06 26.95
C PRO A 181 -19.88 -14.51 27.18
N PHE A 182 -19.10 -14.86 28.22
CA PHE A 182 -18.89 -16.25 28.63
C PHE A 182 -20.13 -16.93 29.20
N ARG A 183 -21.25 -16.24 29.31
CA ARG A 183 -22.57 -16.76 29.68
C ARG A 183 -23.53 -16.83 28.49
N LEU A 184 -23.06 -16.47 27.29
CA LEU A 184 -23.80 -16.59 26.04
C LEU A 184 -23.43 -17.91 25.36
N ASN A 185 -24.40 -18.53 24.68
CA ASN A 185 -24.12 -19.61 23.77
C ASN A 185 -23.56 -19.03 22.45
N PHE A 186 -22.94 -19.88 21.64
CA PHE A 186 -22.33 -19.46 20.38
C PHE A 186 -23.30 -18.74 19.44
N GLU A 187 -24.56 -19.19 19.41
CA GLU A 187 -25.65 -18.65 18.58
C GLU A 187 -26.17 -17.29 19.09
N GLU A 188 -25.86 -16.95 20.32
CA GLU A 188 -26.21 -15.67 20.94
C GLU A 188 -25.12 -14.60 20.78
N LEU A 189 -23.95 -14.98 20.19
CA LEU A 189 -22.85 -14.06 19.95
C LEU A 189 -23.09 -13.26 18.67
N GLU A 190 -23.07 -11.97 18.77
CA GLU A 190 -23.23 -11.05 17.64
C GLU A 190 -21.87 -10.61 17.08
N LEU A 191 -21.76 -10.58 15.75
CA LEU A 191 -20.56 -10.09 15.07
C LEU A 191 -20.37 -8.59 15.38
N GLY A 192 -19.21 -8.25 15.96
CA GLY A 192 -18.92 -6.88 16.38
C GLY A 192 -19.35 -6.54 17.79
N ALA A 193 -19.94 -7.47 18.55
CA ALA A 193 -20.16 -7.29 19.98
C ALA A 193 -18.82 -7.05 20.69
N THR A 194 -18.82 -6.10 21.60
CA THR A 194 -17.64 -5.75 22.41
C THR A 194 -17.78 -6.31 23.80
N LEU A 195 -16.74 -6.98 24.25
CA LEU A 195 -16.69 -7.62 25.55
C LEU A 195 -15.82 -6.81 26.51
N PHE A 196 -16.28 -6.67 27.75
CA PHE A 196 -15.50 -6.01 28.79
C PHE A 196 -15.24 -7.00 29.92
N SER A 197 -13.97 -7.14 30.30
CA SER A 197 -13.59 -7.71 31.60
C SER A 197 -13.70 -6.63 32.68
N GLY A 198 -13.74 -7.01 33.92
CA GLY A 198 -13.51 -6.09 35.02
C GLY A 198 -12.10 -5.44 34.91
N GLU A 199 -11.94 -4.27 35.50
CA GLU A 199 -10.62 -3.65 35.62
C GLU A 199 -9.76 -4.48 36.57
N ARG A 200 -8.51 -4.74 36.16
CA ARG A 200 -7.49 -5.33 36.99
C ARG A 200 -6.23 -4.49 36.89
N GLU A 201 -5.74 -4.06 38.03
CA GLU A 201 -4.43 -3.43 38.10
C GLU A 201 -3.35 -4.49 37.87
N MET A 202 -2.46 -4.22 36.92
CA MET A 202 -1.31 -5.05 36.62
C MET A 202 -0.12 -4.55 37.40
N THR A 203 0.33 -5.35 38.35
CA THR A 203 1.45 -5.01 39.22
C THR A 203 2.77 -5.52 38.66
N LEU A 204 3.90 -4.97 39.15
CA LEU A 204 5.23 -5.51 38.80
C LEU A 204 5.37 -6.99 39.23
N ALA A 205 4.75 -7.38 40.35
CA ALA A 205 4.75 -8.76 40.80
C ALA A 205 4.01 -9.70 39.81
N ASP A 206 2.93 -9.23 39.18
CA ASP A 206 2.24 -9.99 38.12
C ASP A 206 3.14 -10.19 36.89
N ILE A 207 3.90 -9.15 36.49
CA ILE A 207 4.87 -9.22 35.37
C ILE A 207 5.99 -10.21 35.69
N GLU A 208 6.55 -10.16 36.88
CA GLU A 208 7.60 -11.08 37.34
C GLU A 208 7.10 -12.52 37.38
N HIS A 209 5.91 -12.75 37.94
CA HIS A 209 5.30 -14.07 37.95
C HIS A 209 5.02 -14.62 36.54
N PHE A 210 4.56 -13.79 35.63
CA PHE A 210 4.36 -14.20 34.24
C PHE A 210 5.67 -14.55 33.55
N ALA A 211 6.74 -13.77 33.78
CA ALA A 211 8.07 -14.06 33.28
C ALA A 211 8.61 -15.39 33.81
N GLU A 212 8.44 -15.65 35.11
CA GLU A 212 8.86 -16.91 35.74
C GLU A 212 8.11 -18.11 35.15
N PHE A 213 6.79 -17.97 34.96
CA PHE A 213 5.95 -19.06 34.44
C PHE A 213 6.22 -19.33 32.94
N THR A 214 6.44 -18.30 32.13
CA THR A 214 6.64 -18.45 30.66
C THR A 214 8.09 -18.60 30.25
N GLY A 215 9.05 -18.21 31.10
CA GLY A 215 10.45 -18.07 30.75
C GLY A 215 10.80 -16.85 29.95
N ASP A 216 9.86 -15.95 29.69
CA ASP A 216 10.09 -14.70 28.97
C ASP A 216 10.65 -13.63 29.89
N THR A 217 11.98 -13.59 29.96
CA THR A 217 12.76 -12.65 30.80
C THR A 217 13.36 -11.51 29.99
N PHE A 218 12.71 -11.11 28.92
CA PHE A 218 13.18 -9.99 28.08
C PHE A 218 13.33 -8.70 28.91
N TYR A 219 14.40 -7.93 28.67
CA TYR A 219 14.78 -6.80 29.51
C TYR A 219 13.67 -5.75 29.69
N ALA A 220 12.85 -5.51 28.66
CA ALA A 220 11.75 -4.55 28.74
C ALA A 220 10.70 -4.89 29.81
N HIS A 221 10.62 -6.14 30.24
CA HIS A 221 9.73 -6.62 31.30
C HIS A 221 10.41 -6.71 32.65
N MET A 222 11.73 -7.00 32.67
CA MET A 222 12.44 -7.42 33.88
C MET A 222 13.44 -6.38 34.40
N ASP A 223 13.97 -5.48 33.58
CA ASP A 223 15.02 -4.55 33.93
C ASP A 223 14.54 -3.11 33.80
N GLU A 224 14.35 -2.43 34.92
CA GLU A 224 13.83 -1.06 34.98
C GLU A 224 14.76 -0.06 34.27
N GLU A 225 16.08 -0.17 34.51
CA GLU A 225 17.06 0.76 33.95
C GLU A 225 17.20 0.58 32.43
N ALA A 226 17.28 -0.67 31.99
CA ALA A 226 17.36 -0.99 30.57
C ALA A 226 16.05 -0.63 29.82
N ALA A 227 14.89 -0.87 30.44
CA ALA A 227 13.60 -0.48 29.86
C ALA A 227 13.48 1.03 29.72
N ALA A 228 13.81 1.80 30.77
CA ALA A 228 13.76 3.27 30.75
C ALA A 228 14.79 3.90 29.79
N ALA A 229 15.89 3.20 29.48
CA ALA A 229 16.84 3.65 28.47
C ALA A 229 16.37 3.46 27.03
N ASN A 230 15.28 2.69 26.82
CA ASN A 230 14.71 2.46 25.50
C ASN A 230 13.83 3.66 25.08
N PRO A 231 13.96 4.18 23.85
CA PRO A 231 13.19 5.35 23.40
C PRO A 231 11.67 5.13 23.26
N PHE A 232 11.19 3.88 23.39
CA PHE A 232 9.78 3.51 23.26
C PHE A 232 9.08 3.22 24.58
N PHE A 233 9.81 3.12 25.71
CA PHE A 233 9.26 2.77 27.01
C PHE A 233 9.70 3.79 28.07
N ASP A 234 8.78 4.17 28.96
CA ASP A 234 9.11 5.03 30.09
C ASP A 234 9.54 4.23 31.33
N GLY A 235 9.66 2.89 31.21
CA GLY A 235 9.99 1.95 32.25
C GLY A 235 9.56 0.54 31.84
N ARG A 236 9.50 -0.39 32.80
CA ARG A 236 9.08 -1.78 32.55
C ARG A 236 7.66 -1.85 32.02
N VAL A 237 7.47 -2.68 30.99
CA VAL A 237 6.16 -2.91 30.35
C VAL A 237 5.67 -4.34 30.58
N ALA A 238 4.37 -4.54 30.57
CA ALA A 238 3.79 -5.88 30.65
C ALA A 238 4.06 -6.68 29.37
N HIS A 239 4.11 -8.02 29.50
CA HIS A 239 4.19 -8.90 28.36
C HIS A 239 2.93 -8.80 27.51
N GLY A 240 3.07 -8.73 26.17
CA GLY A 240 1.93 -8.55 25.27
C GLY A 240 0.89 -9.67 25.33
N TYR A 241 1.28 -10.89 25.71
CA TYR A 241 0.36 -12.02 25.90
C TYR A 241 -0.24 -12.11 27.31
N PHE A 242 0.12 -11.20 28.19
CA PHE A 242 -0.40 -11.15 29.55
C PHE A 242 -1.60 -10.19 29.69
N ILE A 243 -1.83 -9.33 28.71
CA ILE A 243 -2.87 -8.30 28.72
C ILE A 243 -4.19 -8.81 28.13
#